data_4dda496c33139bc2535484a3818590e2
#
_entry.id   4dda496c33139bc2535484a3818590e2
#
_cell.length_a   1.000
_cell.length_b   1.000
_cell.length_c   1.000
_cell.angle_alpha   90.00
_cell.angle_beta   90.00
_cell.angle_gamma   90.00
#
_symmetry.space_group_name_H-M   'P 1'
#
loop_
_entity.id
_entity.type
_entity.pdbx_description
1 polymer ?
#
loop_
_entity_poly.entity_id
_entity_poly.type
_entity_poly.pdbx_seq_one_letter_code
_entity_poly.pdbx_strand_id
1 'polypeptide(L)'
;IAQCLVGSEMCIRDRLYLVYFIIYNIITEFYTDSASTTYAEFVRVEDIVKNVDSSVSAIIDKKLGMIIDDVEENSFKQIALSWDALPVITVADTADVRAAKNSKTGFVKIALNFCVSQELLMEAQNRFYPTDRFKALIENYFDGYKGRMAELMQEQS
;
A
#
# COMPACT_ATOMS: atom_id res chain seq x y z
N ILE A 1 -10.75 -18.50 -12.72
CA ILE A 1 -9.52 -17.77 -12.60
C ILE A 1 -9.50 -16.67 -13.64
N ALA A 2 -9.57 -15.48 -13.16
CA ALA A 2 -9.50 -14.34 -14.04
C ALA A 2 -8.10 -14.31 -14.67
N GLN A 3 -8.02 -14.79 -15.86
CA GLN A 3 -6.85 -14.55 -16.66
C GLN A 3 -6.85 -13.07 -17.02
N CYS A 4 -6.02 -12.34 -16.29
CA CYS A 4 -5.70 -11.00 -16.71
C CYS A 4 -4.91 -11.14 -17.98
N LEU A 5 -5.54 -10.87 -19.08
CA LEU A 5 -4.94 -10.97 -20.38
C LEU A 5 -3.66 -10.18 -20.46
N VAL A 6 -2.67 -10.81 -21.05
CA VAL A 6 -1.40 -10.21 -21.34
C VAL A 6 -1.63 -9.00 -22.22
N GLY A 7 -1.65 -7.85 -21.59
CA GLY A 7 -1.74 -6.57 -22.25
C GLY A 7 -1.02 -5.56 -21.38
N SER A 8 -0.89 -4.35 -21.88
CA SER A 8 -0.28 -3.26 -21.15
C SER A 8 -1.14 -2.78 -19.98
N GLU A 9 -2.35 -3.32 -19.83
CA GLU A 9 -3.27 -2.93 -18.76
C GLU A 9 -3.45 -4.08 -17.77
N MET A 10 -3.29 -3.73 -16.49
CA MET A 10 -3.58 -4.62 -15.39
C MET A 10 -5.08 -4.87 -15.32
N CYS A 11 -5.53 -6.07 -15.01
CA CYS A 11 -6.96 -6.34 -14.90
C CYS A 11 -7.54 -5.63 -13.66
N ILE A 12 -8.86 -5.42 -13.68
CA ILE A 12 -9.57 -4.67 -12.63
C ILE A 12 -9.33 -5.30 -11.25
N ARG A 13 -9.34 -6.62 -11.17
CA ARG A 13 -9.14 -7.34 -9.92
C ARG A 13 -7.75 -7.11 -9.34
N ASP A 14 -6.72 -7.19 -10.17
CA ASP A 14 -5.34 -6.97 -9.76
C ASP A 14 -5.12 -5.51 -9.37
N ARG A 15 -5.76 -4.59 -10.07
CA ARG A 15 -5.75 -3.16 -9.70
C ARG A 15 -6.32 -2.94 -8.31
N LEU A 16 -7.45 -3.56 -8.02
CA LEU A 16 -8.11 -3.44 -6.73
C LEU A 16 -7.22 -3.96 -5.60
N TYR A 17 -6.64 -5.14 -5.79
CA TYR A 17 -5.73 -5.73 -4.80
C TYR A 17 -4.47 -4.88 -4.61
N LEU A 18 -3.94 -4.33 -5.68
CA LEU A 18 -2.79 -3.43 -5.61
C LEU A 18 -3.14 -2.17 -4.81
N VAL A 19 -4.30 -1.57 -5.07
CA VAL A 19 -4.76 -0.40 -4.32
C VAL A 19 -4.92 -0.74 -2.83
N TYR A 20 -5.50 -1.87 -2.49
CA TYR A 20 -5.61 -2.32 -1.10
C TYR A 20 -4.24 -2.51 -0.46
N PHE A 21 -3.29 -3.08 -1.18
CA PHE A 21 -1.93 -3.24 -0.70
C PHE A 21 -1.25 -1.90 -0.43
N ILE A 22 -1.47 -0.92 -1.31
CA ILE A 22 -0.96 0.43 -1.12
C ILE A 22 -1.62 1.10 0.10
N ILE A 23 -2.92 0.94 0.28
CA ILE A 23 -3.64 1.47 1.46
C ILE A 23 -3.04 0.88 2.74
N TYR A 24 -2.75 -0.42 2.74
CA TYR A 24 -2.07 -1.06 3.87
C TYR A 24 -0.72 -0.39 4.14
N ASN A 25 0.05 -0.11 3.11
CA ASN A 25 1.33 0.59 3.26
C ASN A 25 1.16 2.04 3.76
N ILE A 26 0.08 2.72 3.37
CA ILE A 26 -0.26 4.05 3.91
C ILE A 26 -0.51 3.95 5.42
N ILE A 27 -1.29 2.96 5.83
CA ILE A 27 -1.57 2.72 7.25
C ILE A 27 -0.27 2.46 8.01
N THR A 28 0.60 1.60 7.50
CA THR A 28 1.86 1.27 8.17
C THR A 28 2.81 2.45 8.25
N GLU A 29 2.74 3.39 7.30
CA GLU A 29 3.57 4.59 7.34
C GLU A 29 3.22 5.49 8.53
N PHE A 30 1.92 5.57 8.86
CA PHE A 30 1.47 6.32 10.02
C PHE A 30 1.65 5.57 11.34
N TYR A 31 1.64 4.24 11.31
CA TYR A 31 1.64 3.40 12.51
C TYR A 31 2.73 2.33 12.44
N THR A 32 3.94 2.75 12.12
CA THR A 32 5.06 1.81 11.91
C THR A 32 5.58 1.16 13.19
N ASP A 33 5.32 1.78 14.34
CA ASP A 33 5.86 1.26 15.58
C ASP A 33 4.81 1.34 16.68
N SER A 34 4.44 0.17 17.18
CA SER A 34 3.47 0.06 18.26
C SER A 34 3.98 0.57 19.60
N ALA A 35 5.29 0.65 19.76
CA ALA A 35 5.92 1.13 20.98
C ALA A 35 6.17 2.64 20.93
N SER A 36 6.06 3.23 19.76
CA SER A 36 6.30 4.64 19.54
C SER A 36 4.98 5.40 19.50
N THR A 37 4.85 6.42 20.32
CA THR A 37 3.73 7.34 20.28
C THR A 37 3.91 8.41 19.19
N THR A 38 5.00 8.35 18.44
CA THR A 38 5.28 9.28 17.36
C THR A 38 4.67 8.77 16.06
N TYR A 39 3.51 9.28 15.74
CA TYR A 39 2.89 9.07 14.44
C TYR A 39 3.55 10.01 13.43
N ALA A 40 3.69 9.56 12.19
CA ALA A 40 4.05 10.46 11.13
C ALA A 40 2.99 11.56 11.05
N GLU A 41 3.43 12.80 10.97
CA GLU A 41 2.52 13.94 10.94
C GLU A 41 1.76 14.02 9.62
N PHE A 42 2.45 13.67 8.54
CA PHE A 42 1.89 13.63 7.19
C PHE A 42 2.69 12.66 6.34
N VAL A 43 2.12 12.29 5.18
CA VAL A 43 2.84 11.52 4.15
C VAL A 43 2.72 12.23 2.82
N ARG A 44 3.70 11.99 1.96
CA ARG A 44 3.71 12.44 0.57
C ARG A 44 3.60 11.23 -0.35
N VAL A 45 3.26 11.49 -1.60
CA VAL A 45 3.20 10.43 -2.62
C VAL A 45 4.53 9.68 -2.70
N GLU A 46 5.65 10.39 -2.69
CA GLU A 46 6.99 9.82 -2.78
C GLU A 46 7.31 8.89 -1.60
N ASP A 47 6.86 9.26 -0.41
CA ASP A 47 7.07 8.46 0.80
C ASP A 47 6.35 7.11 0.69
N ILE A 48 5.13 7.14 0.17
CA ILE A 48 4.34 5.92 -0.01
C ILE A 48 4.94 5.05 -1.12
N VAL A 49 5.38 5.65 -2.22
CA VAL A 49 6.06 4.89 -3.29
C VAL A 49 7.28 4.16 -2.72
N LYS A 50 8.10 4.81 -1.92
CA LYS A 50 9.26 4.19 -1.28
C LYS A 50 8.87 3.06 -0.33
N ASN A 51 7.82 3.28 0.47
CA ASN A 51 7.33 2.27 1.40
C ASN A 51 6.84 1.03 0.66
N VAL A 52 6.05 1.22 -0.40
CA VAL A 52 5.57 0.11 -1.23
C VAL A 52 6.73 -0.61 -1.91
N ASP A 53 7.71 0.12 -2.46
CA ASP A 53 8.91 -0.48 -3.05
C ASP A 53 9.64 -1.37 -2.04
N SER A 54 9.78 -0.91 -0.80
CA SER A 54 10.43 -1.69 0.26
C SER A 54 9.64 -2.94 0.61
N SER A 55 8.32 -2.82 0.74
CA SER A 55 7.44 -3.96 1.02
C SER A 55 7.47 -4.99 -0.11
N VAL A 56 7.43 -4.53 -1.35
CA VAL A 56 7.49 -5.38 -2.54
C VAL A 56 8.83 -6.11 -2.61
N SER A 57 9.93 -5.41 -2.36
CA SER A 57 11.26 -6.04 -2.33
C SER A 57 11.34 -7.13 -1.26
N ALA A 58 10.78 -6.88 -0.08
CA ALA A 58 10.73 -7.87 0.99
C ALA A 58 9.92 -9.11 0.59
N ILE A 59 8.81 -8.94 -0.11
CA ILE A 59 7.99 -10.04 -0.59
C ILE A 59 8.74 -10.86 -1.65
N ILE A 60 9.35 -10.19 -2.63
CA ILE A 60 10.09 -10.84 -3.71
C ILE A 60 11.29 -11.61 -3.15
N ASP A 61 12.01 -11.03 -2.20
CA ASP A 61 13.18 -11.64 -1.58
C ASP A 61 12.83 -12.67 -0.50
N LYS A 62 11.55 -12.92 -0.26
CA LYS A 62 11.07 -13.84 0.77
C LYS A 62 11.58 -13.48 2.18
N LYS A 63 11.81 -12.22 2.43
CA LYS A 63 12.28 -11.74 3.74
C LYS A 63 11.14 -11.51 4.73
N LEU A 64 9.89 -11.58 4.26
CA LEU A 64 8.74 -11.55 5.14
C LEU A 64 8.61 -12.93 5.78
N GLY A 65 8.98 -13.00 7.06
CA GLY A 65 8.85 -14.23 7.83
C GLY A 65 7.41 -14.56 8.20
N MET A 66 6.43 -14.28 7.37
CA MET A 66 5.04 -14.64 7.62
C MET A 66 4.75 -16.04 7.10
N ILE A 67 4.15 -16.87 7.95
CA ILE A 67 3.61 -18.14 7.50
C ILE A 67 2.29 -17.84 6.81
N ILE A 68 2.35 -17.78 5.49
CA ILE A 68 1.17 -17.68 4.64
C ILE A 68 1.04 -18.99 3.89
N ASP A 69 -0.19 -19.39 3.60
CA ASP A 69 -0.39 -20.58 2.79
C ASP A 69 0.11 -20.33 1.35
N ASP A 70 0.26 -21.39 0.57
CA ASP A 70 0.80 -21.29 -0.78
C ASP A 70 -0.04 -20.37 -1.68
N VAL A 71 -1.35 -20.32 -1.44
CA VAL A 71 -2.27 -19.49 -2.23
C VAL A 71 -2.06 -18.02 -1.90
N GLU A 72 -1.94 -17.68 -0.63
CA GLU A 72 -1.69 -16.30 -0.18
C GLU A 72 -0.30 -15.85 -0.66
N GLU A 73 0.70 -16.69 -0.54
CA GLU A 73 2.05 -16.39 -1.01
C GLU A 73 2.05 -16.06 -2.50
N ASN A 74 1.35 -16.84 -3.31
CA ASN A 74 1.25 -16.60 -4.74
C ASN A 74 0.51 -15.31 -5.05
N SER A 75 -0.55 -15.00 -4.29
CA SER A 75 -1.30 -13.75 -4.45
C SER A 75 -0.44 -12.53 -4.12
N PHE A 76 0.29 -12.57 -3.03
CA PHE A 76 1.21 -11.50 -2.65
C PHE A 76 2.34 -11.33 -3.68
N LYS A 77 2.89 -12.42 -4.18
CA LYS A 77 3.90 -12.37 -5.24
C LYS A 77 3.37 -11.73 -6.52
N GLN A 78 2.14 -12.05 -6.91
CA GLN A 78 1.53 -11.44 -8.09
C GLN A 78 1.34 -9.94 -7.93
N ILE A 79 0.88 -9.50 -6.77
CA ILE A 79 0.76 -8.08 -6.45
C ILE A 79 2.13 -7.40 -6.52
N ALA A 80 3.12 -8.01 -5.89
CA ALA A 80 4.49 -7.49 -5.88
C ALA A 80 5.07 -7.37 -7.29
N LEU A 81 4.90 -8.40 -8.12
CA LEU A 81 5.37 -8.38 -9.49
C LEU A 81 4.62 -7.36 -10.34
N SER A 82 3.32 -7.22 -10.10
CA SER A 82 2.52 -6.20 -10.80
C SER A 82 3.01 -4.80 -10.50
N TRP A 83 3.32 -4.53 -9.25
CA TRP A 83 3.90 -3.24 -8.85
C TRP A 83 5.28 -3.02 -9.45
N ASP A 84 6.14 -4.03 -9.35
CA ASP A 84 7.53 -3.94 -9.82
C ASP A 84 7.61 -3.69 -11.32
N ALA A 85 6.64 -4.19 -12.07
CA ALA A 85 6.54 -3.98 -13.51
C ALA A 85 6.10 -2.57 -13.91
N LEU A 86 5.55 -1.80 -12.97
CA LEU A 86 5.06 -0.45 -13.26
C LEU A 86 6.22 0.54 -13.38
N PRO A 87 6.14 1.48 -14.33
CA PRO A 87 7.10 2.57 -14.39
C PRO A 87 6.86 3.56 -13.25
N VAL A 88 7.94 4.19 -12.80
CA VAL A 88 7.85 5.36 -11.92
C VAL A 88 7.73 6.57 -12.85
N ILE A 89 6.54 7.17 -12.89
CA ILE A 89 6.31 8.35 -13.72
C ILE A 89 6.02 9.53 -12.80
N THR A 90 6.79 10.58 -12.97
CA THR A 90 6.52 11.83 -12.27
C THR A 90 5.44 12.61 -13.02
N VAL A 91 4.68 13.40 -12.31
CA VAL A 91 3.57 14.16 -12.87
C VAL A 91 4.04 15.12 -13.98
N ALA A 92 5.28 15.57 -13.89
CA ALA A 92 5.86 16.50 -14.87
C ALA A 92 6.16 15.85 -16.22
N ASP A 93 6.26 14.52 -16.26
CA ASP A 93 6.75 13.81 -17.45
C ASP A 93 5.62 13.29 -18.33
N THR A 94 4.36 13.43 -17.92
CA THR A 94 3.27 12.82 -18.67
C THR A 94 2.25 13.81 -19.20
N ALA A 95 2.24 13.94 -20.52
CA ALA A 95 1.10 14.47 -21.25
C ALA A 95 0.00 13.41 -21.43
N ASP A 96 0.28 12.13 -21.14
CA ASP A 96 -0.67 11.03 -21.31
C ASP A 96 -1.27 10.62 -19.97
N VAL A 97 -2.57 10.88 -19.79
CA VAL A 97 -3.32 10.57 -18.57
C VAL A 97 -3.36 9.06 -18.31
N ARG A 98 -3.40 8.23 -19.35
CA ARG A 98 -3.38 6.76 -19.19
C ARG A 98 -2.07 6.27 -18.63
N ALA A 99 -0.96 6.76 -19.16
CA ALA A 99 0.36 6.40 -18.68
C ALA A 99 0.54 6.85 -17.23
N ALA A 100 0.04 8.03 -16.88
CA ALA A 100 0.10 8.53 -15.50
C ALA A 100 -0.68 7.65 -14.54
N LYS A 101 -1.84 7.13 -14.94
CA LYS A 101 -2.66 6.24 -14.10
C LYS A 101 -2.02 4.85 -13.93
N ASN A 102 -1.29 4.37 -14.95
CA ASN A 102 -0.67 3.05 -14.93
C ASN A 102 0.81 3.14 -14.52
N SER A 103 1.08 3.91 -13.49
CA SER A 103 2.41 4.09 -12.92
C SER A 103 2.36 3.90 -11.41
N LYS A 104 3.50 3.70 -10.79
CA LYS A 104 3.62 3.63 -9.32
C LYS A 104 3.01 4.86 -8.66
N THR A 105 3.40 6.04 -9.14
CA THR A 105 2.88 7.31 -8.65
C THR A 105 1.36 7.40 -8.85
N GLY A 106 0.86 6.99 -10.03
CA GLY A 106 -0.56 7.01 -10.33
C GLY A 106 -1.39 6.14 -9.40
N PHE A 107 -0.94 4.91 -9.13
CA PHE A 107 -1.63 4.00 -8.22
C PHE A 107 -1.61 4.51 -6.78
N VAL A 108 -0.49 5.07 -6.33
CA VAL A 108 -0.41 5.68 -5.00
C VAL A 108 -1.38 6.85 -4.88
N LYS A 109 -1.48 7.67 -5.91
CA LYS A 109 -2.47 8.78 -5.92
C LYS A 109 -3.91 8.28 -5.86
N ILE A 110 -4.22 7.20 -6.57
CA ILE A 110 -5.55 6.58 -6.49
C ILE A 110 -5.86 6.16 -5.06
N ALA A 111 -4.91 5.49 -4.40
CA ALA A 111 -5.09 5.04 -3.02
C ALA A 111 -5.24 6.21 -2.05
N LEU A 112 -4.39 7.22 -2.17
CA LEU A 112 -4.47 8.42 -1.32
C LEU A 112 -5.77 9.19 -1.54
N ASN A 113 -6.19 9.35 -2.79
CA ASN A 113 -7.44 10.04 -3.12
C ASN A 113 -8.66 9.27 -2.61
N PHE A 114 -8.60 7.96 -2.64
CA PHE A 114 -9.64 7.12 -2.03
C PHE A 114 -9.73 7.40 -0.52
N CYS A 115 -8.60 7.44 0.17
CA CYS A 115 -8.57 7.76 1.60
C CYS A 115 -9.12 9.15 1.88
N VAL A 116 -8.82 10.13 1.01
CA VAL A 116 -9.39 11.48 1.14
C VAL A 116 -10.90 11.45 0.94
N SER A 117 -11.39 10.70 -0.05
CA SER A 117 -12.83 10.60 -0.32
C SER A 117 -13.60 9.96 0.83
N GLN A 118 -12.95 9.09 1.61
CA GLN A 118 -13.51 8.44 2.80
C GLN A 118 -13.29 9.26 4.07
N GLU A 119 -12.79 10.48 3.95
CA GLU A 119 -12.48 11.36 5.07
C GLU A 119 -11.46 10.78 6.06
N LEU A 120 -10.61 9.89 5.57
CA LEU A 120 -9.53 9.30 6.38
C LEU A 120 -8.26 10.17 6.33
N LEU A 121 -8.04 10.83 5.21
CA LEU A 121 -6.91 11.74 5.02
C LEU A 121 -7.42 13.11 4.56
N MET A 122 -6.65 14.13 4.85
CA MET A 122 -6.87 15.49 4.37
C MET A 122 -5.65 15.93 3.60
N GLU A 123 -5.84 16.38 2.36
CA GLU A 123 -4.75 16.87 1.52
C GLU A 123 -4.58 18.36 1.69
N ALA A 124 -3.35 18.79 1.90
CA ALA A 124 -2.96 20.20 1.92
C ALA A 124 -1.53 20.33 1.38
N GLN A 125 -1.34 21.12 0.34
CA GLN A 125 -0.03 21.41 -0.25
C GLN A 125 0.76 20.13 -0.61
N ASN A 126 0.09 19.18 -1.25
CA ASN A 126 0.67 17.88 -1.64
C ASN A 126 1.12 17.02 -0.46
N ARG A 127 0.60 17.30 0.73
CA ARG A 127 0.81 16.49 1.93
C ARG A 127 -0.52 15.93 2.39
N PHE A 128 -0.50 14.71 2.90
CA PHE A 128 -1.69 14.00 3.35
C PHE A 128 -1.62 13.81 4.86
N TYR A 129 -2.58 14.37 5.57
CA TYR A 129 -2.65 14.35 7.03
C TYR A 129 -3.73 13.38 7.48
N PRO A 130 -3.47 12.55 8.52
CA PRO A 130 -4.50 11.67 9.04
C PRO A 130 -5.57 12.47 9.79
N THR A 131 -6.82 12.12 9.56
CA THR A 131 -7.96 12.71 10.25
C THR A 131 -8.21 11.99 11.59
N ASP A 132 -9.04 12.58 12.45
CA ASP A 132 -9.48 11.91 13.69
C ASP A 132 -10.22 10.62 13.39
N ARG A 133 -10.98 10.59 12.29
CA ARG A 133 -11.68 9.38 11.81
C ARG A 133 -10.69 8.25 11.49
N PHE A 134 -9.59 8.58 10.82
CA PHE A 134 -8.54 7.61 10.50
C PHE A 134 -7.91 7.05 11.77
N LYS A 135 -7.57 7.94 12.72
CA LYS A 135 -6.98 7.54 14.00
C LYS A 135 -7.92 6.64 14.80
N ALA A 136 -9.20 7.02 14.90
CA ALA A 136 -10.20 6.24 15.61
C ALA A 136 -10.41 4.86 14.97
N LEU A 137 -10.46 4.82 13.64
CA LEU A 137 -10.67 3.58 12.90
C LEU A 137 -9.51 2.62 13.11
N ILE A 138 -8.28 3.11 13.11
CA ILE A 138 -7.10 2.29 13.30
C ILE A 138 -6.97 1.84 14.75
N GLU A 139 -7.23 2.70 15.71
CA GLU A 139 -7.20 2.33 17.12
C GLU A 139 -8.19 1.20 17.42
N ASN A 140 -9.39 1.28 16.85
CA ASN A 140 -10.42 0.26 17.07
C ASN A 140 -10.15 -1.04 16.34
N TYR A 141 -9.60 -0.99 15.13
CA TYR A 141 -9.32 -2.18 14.32
C TYR A 141 -7.95 -2.78 14.58
N PHE A 142 -6.97 -1.93 14.84
CA PHE A 142 -5.59 -2.38 14.94
C PHE A 142 -5.30 -3.11 16.24
N ASP A 143 -6.03 -2.84 17.32
CA ASP A 143 -5.81 -3.57 18.57
C ASP A 143 -6.06 -5.06 18.41
N GLY A 144 -7.11 -5.44 17.68
CA GLY A 144 -7.36 -6.84 17.34
C GLY A 144 -6.35 -7.41 16.34
N TYR A 145 -6.03 -6.65 15.32
CA TYR A 145 -5.07 -7.05 14.28
C TYR A 145 -3.64 -7.13 14.79
N LYS A 146 -3.28 -6.19 15.65
CA LYS A 146 -1.94 -6.09 16.24
C LYS A 146 -1.61 -7.29 17.10
N GLY A 147 -2.58 -7.77 17.89
CA GLY A 147 -2.40 -9.00 18.66
C GLY A 147 -2.13 -10.18 17.74
N ARG A 148 -2.90 -10.30 16.67
CA ARG A 148 -2.77 -11.40 15.71
C ARG A 148 -1.46 -11.31 14.91
N MET A 149 -1.07 -10.12 14.47
CA MET A 149 0.20 -9.93 13.78
C MET A 149 1.39 -10.17 14.70
N ALA A 150 1.30 -9.74 15.94
CA ALA A 150 2.34 -10.01 16.94
C ALA A 150 2.47 -11.50 17.20
N GLU A 151 1.36 -12.23 17.31
CA GLU A 151 1.38 -13.69 17.46
C GLU A 151 2.04 -14.35 16.26
N LEU A 152 1.67 -13.96 15.05
CA LEU A 152 2.25 -14.49 13.83
C LEU A 152 3.75 -14.19 13.72
N MET A 153 4.18 -13.04 14.18
CA MET A 153 5.59 -12.67 14.19
C MET A 153 6.38 -13.42 15.27
N GLN A 154 5.75 -13.71 16.40
CA GLN A 154 6.40 -14.47 17.49
C GLN A 154 6.59 -15.95 17.14
N GLU A 155 5.68 -16.52 16.37
CA GLU A 155 5.79 -17.92 15.95
C GLU A 155 6.96 -18.16 15.00
N GLN A 156 7.62 -17.11 14.55
CA GLN A 156 8.71 -17.19 13.58
C GLN A 156 10.08 -16.83 14.11
N SER A 157 10.14 -16.43 15.33
CA SER A 157 11.44 -16.13 15.95
C SER A 157 12.10 -17.38 16.53
#